data_365914bb2dbdf7b986a6d75b990dddb0
#
_entry.id   365914bb2dbdf7b986a6d75b990dddb0
#
_cell.length_a   1.000
_cell.length_b   1.000
_cell.length_c   1.000
_cell.angle_alpha   90.00
_cell.angle_beta   90.00
_cell.angle_gamma   90.00
#
_symmetry.space_group_name_H-M   'P 1'
#
loop_
_entity.id
_entity.type
_entity.pdbx_description
1 polymer ?
#
loop_
_entity_poly.entity_id
_entity_poly.type
_entity_poly.pdbx_seq_one_letter_code
_entity_poly.pdbx_strand_id
1 'polypeptide(L)'
;MEKIRVYAPATVANVACGFDIFGFAVNHPGNEVVLVKKSSPGIEIIEITGDEGRLPKEVSKNTAGIAIQKYLTHIGREDQGFYLSLHKDMPLGSGLGSSAASAVAGVFAANELMGRPLTQKELLPFAMEGERVACGSAHADNVGPSLLGGFIIIRSYNPLDIIQIPTPKDLYASIVHPQIEVNTKDARGILNQEISLSMTITQMGNVAGLVAGLLLPDYELIGRSLVDVIIEPSRAILIPQFAEVKAAALAAGALGCSISGSGPSLFALSKGQEIAQKVADAMAAEFAKVQIGSEQYVSEINQAGPVILPD
;
A
#
# COMPACT_ATOMS: atom_id res chain seq x y z
N MET A 1 3.72 -29.44 -2.05
CA MET A 1 3.72 -28.40 -3.11
C MET A 1 5.15 -27.96 -3.35
N GLU A 2 5.60 -27.93 -4.59
CA GLU A 2 6.98 -27.57 -4.97
C GLU A 2 7.08 -26.16 -5.57
N LYS A 3 5.95 -25.63 -6.05
CA LYS A 3 5.80 -24.30 -6.66
C LYS A 3 4.54 -23.63 -6.14
N ILE A 4 4.57 -22.30 -6.02
CA ILE A 4 3.41 -21.48 -5.69
C ILE A 4 3.49 -20.14 -6.40
N ARG A 5 2.34 -19.61 -6.79
CA ARG A 5 2.18 -18.26 -7.33
C ARG A 5 1.25 -17.48 -6.42
N VAL A 6 1.70 -16.33 -5.95
CA VAL A 6 0.97 -15.49 -4.99
C VAL A 6 0.87 -14.08 -5.54
N TYR A 7 -0.33 -13.55 -5.54
CA TYR A 7 -0.63 -12.14 -5.77
C TYR A 7 -0.79 -11.42 -4.43
N ALA A 8 -0.16 -10.26 -4.25
CA ALA A 8 -0.39 -9.38 -3.13
C ALA A 8 -0.89 -8.01 -3.61
N PRO A 9 -1.95 -7.47 -2.97
CA PRO A 9 -2.62 -6.27 -3.42
C PRO A 9 -1.82 -4.99 -3.15
N ALA A 10 -2.08 -3.96 -3.98
CA ALA A 10 -1.69 -2.59 -3.70
C ALA A 10 -2.39 -2.04 -2.47
N THR A 11 -1.82 -0.98 -1.92
CA THR A 11 -2.32 -0.33 -0.72
C THR A 11 -2.32 1.18 -0.86
N VAL A 12 -3.29 1.81 -0.22
CA VAL A 12 -3.33 3.24 0.03
C VAL A 12 -2.95 3.47 1.49
N ALA A 13 -1.80 4.05 1.72
CA ALA A 13 -1.30 4.40 3.05
C ALA A 13 -1.65 5.84 3.42
N ASN A 14 -1.59 6.16 4.70
CA ASN A 14 -1.94 7.44 5.32
C ASN A 14 -3.44 7.76 5.35
N VAL A 15 -4.16 7.47 4.30
CA VAL A 15 -5.61 7.70 4.14
C VAL A 15 -6.02 9.09 4.62
N ALA A 16 -5.46 10.12 4.00
CA ALA A 16 -5.55 11.52 4.39
C ALA A 16 -5.02 11.76 5.83
N CYS A 17 -5.90 11.85 6.83
CA CYS A 17 -5.58 12.26 8.20
C CYS A 17 -4.73 11.26 9.01
N GLY A 18 -4.55 10.03 8.53
CA GLY A 18 -3.89 8.95 9.30
C GLY A 18 -2.44 8.70 8.92
N PHE A 19 -1.62 9.73 8.82
CA PHE A 19 -0.21 9.61 8.48
C PHE A 19 0.53 8.58 9.35
N ASP A 20 1.17 7.60 8.68
CA ASP A 20 1.89 6.45 9.27
C ASP A 20 1.02 5.53 10.16
N ILE A 21 -0.30 5.75 10.29
CA ILE A 21 -1.18 4.94 11.13
C ILE A 21 -2.35 4.29 10.39
N PHE A 22 -2.73 4.76 9.21
CA PHE A 22 -3.82 4.19 8.42
C PHE A 22 -3.33 3.62 7.11
N GLY A 23 -3.95 2.50 6.70
CA GLY A 23 -3.82 1.95 5.37
C GLY A 23 -4.98 1.03 5.02
N PHE A 24 -5.28 0.91 3.73
CA PHE A 24 -6.21 -0.09 3.23
C PHE A 24 -5.68 -0.74 1.95
N ALA A 25 -6.14 -1.97 1.69
CA ALA A 25 -5.80 -2.70 0.48
C ALA A 25 -6.88 -2.52 -0.59
N VAL A 26 -6.49 -2.60 -1.87
CA VAL A 26 -7.39 -2.60 -3.03
C VAL A 26 -7.25 -3.92 -3.80
N ASN A 27 -8.28 -4.32 -4.58
CA ASN A 27 -8.21 -5.57 -5.32
C ASN A 27 -7.18 -5.52 -6.47
N HIS A 28 -7.06 -4.36 -7.10
CA HIS A 28 -6.12 -4.08 -8.20
C HIS A 28 -5.63 -2.63 -8.12
N PRO A 29 -4.37 -2.37 -8.51
CA PRO A 29 -3.33 -3.29 -8.97
C PRO A 29 -2.69 -4.10 -7.84
N GLY A 30 -1.64 -4.89 -8.17
CA GLY A 30 -0.86 -5.64 -7.19
C GLY A 30 0.42 -6.19 -7.80
N ASN A 31 1.18 -6.97 -7.05
CA ASN A 31 2.37 -7.65 -7.55
C ASN A 31 2.24 -9.14 -7.36
N GLU A 32 2.94 -9.91 -8.20
CA GLU A 32 2.98 -11.36 -8.09
C GLU A 32 4.38 -11.86 -7.76
N VAL A 33 4.41 -12.93 -6.99
CA VAL A 33 5.60 -13.73 -6.70
C VAL A 33 5.37 -15.15 -7.13
N VAL A 34 6.33 -15.71 -7.85
CA VAL A 34 6.42 -17.16 -8.06
C VAL A 34 7.60 -17.68 -7.26
N LEU A 35 7.34 -18.64 -6.38
CA LEU A 35 8.35 -19.27 -5.56
C LEU A 35 8.40 -20.77 -5.86
N VAL A 36 9.60 -21.28 -6.17
CA VAL A 36 9.84 -22.70 -6.47
C VAL A 36 10.91 -23.23 -5.52
N LYS A 37 10.66 -24.38 -4.87
CA LYS A 37 11.69 -25.02 -4.04
C LYS A 37 12.88 -25.43 -4.88
N LYS A 38 14.07 -25.26 -4.34
CA LYS A 38 15.32 -25.73 -4.94
C LYS A 38 16.05 -26.68 -3.99
N SER A 39 16.84 -27.59 -4.54
CA SER A 39 17.53 -28.65 -3.76
C SER A 39 18.71 -28.13 -2.93
N SER A 40 19.29 -27.00 -3.31
CA SER A 40 20.40 -26.37 -2.57
C SER A 40 19.89 -25.22 -1.71
N PRO A 41 20.48 -24.95 -0.53
CA PRO A 41 20.10 -23.83 0.32
C PRO A 41 20.18 -22.46 -0.36
N GLY A 42 19.47 -21.49 0.22
CA GLY A 42 19.51 -20.08 -0.16
C GLY A 42 18.50 -19.69 -1.24
N ILE A 43 18.25 -18.40 -1.33
CA ILE A 43 17.30 -17.79 -2.26
C ILE A 43 18.05 -17.31 -3.51
N GLU A 44 17.48 -17.53 -4.68
CA GLU A 44 18.00 -17.07 -5.96
C GLU A 44 16.90 -16.36 -6.74
N ILE A 45 17.08 -15.07 -6.98
CA ILE A 45 16.13 -14.27 -7.78
C ILE A 45 16.48 -14.48 -9.26
N ILE A 46 15.68 -15.30 -9.91
CA ILE A 46 15.91 -15.68 -11.31
C ILE A 46 15.35 -14.65 -12.29
N GLU A 47 14.23 -14.01 -11.93
CA GLU A 47 13.53 -13.08 -12.79
C GLU A 47 12.90 -11.93 -12.01
N ILE A 48 12.93 -10.72 -12.59
CA ILE A 48 12.11 -9.58 -12.19
C ILE A 48 11.57 -8.97 -13.47
N THR A 49 10.26 -8.77 -13.56
CA THR A 49 9.59 -8.12 -14.69
C THR A 49 8.78 -6.90 -14.22
N GLY A 50 8.54 -5.94 -15.14
CA GLY A 50 7.80 -4.70 -14.82
C GLY A 50 8.56 -3.68 -13.97
N ASP A 51 9.87 -3.91 -13.75
CA ASP A 51 10.75 -3.03 -12.98
C ASP A 51 11.70 -2.19 -13.85
N GLU A 52 11.62 -2.33 -15.16
CA GLU A 52 12.51 -1.66 -16.13
C GLU A 52 14.02 -1.95 -15.87
N GLY A 53 14.32 -3.09 -15.23
CA GLY A 53 15.68 -3.47 -14.86
C GLY A 53 16.28 -2.67 -13.69
N ARG A 54 15.46 -1.96 -12.93
CA ARG A 54 15.89 -1.06 -11.84
C ARG A 54 16.10 -1.77 -10.50
N LEU A 55 15.46 -2.92 -10.30
CA LEU A 55 15.51 -3.62 -9.02
C LEU A 55 16.67 -4.63 -8.94
N PRO A 56 17.37 -4.71 -7.81
CA PRO A 56 18.47 -5.64 -7.64
C PRO A 56 17.97 -7.09 -7.51
N LYS A 57 18.68 -8.01 -8.18
CA LYS A 57 18.54 -9.46 -7.96
C LYS A 57 19.33 -9.97 -6.76
N GLU A 58 20.14 -9.13 -6.12
CA GLU A 58 20.83 -9.48 -4.87
C GLU A 58 19.79 -9.55 -3.74
N VAL A 59 19.70 -10.72 -3.09
CA VAL A 59 18.70 -11.02 -2.05
C VAL A 59 18.73 -9.99 -0.91
N SER A 60 19.93 -9.61 -0.48
CA SER A 60 20.14 -8.65 0.61
C SER A 60 19.70 -7.22 0.30
N LYS A 61 19.36 -6.93 -0.95
CA LYS A 61 18.88 -5.62 -1.43
C LYS A 61 17.47 -5.67 -2.01
N ASN A 62 16.83 -6.85 -2.00
CA ASN A 62 15.52 -7.06 -2.56
C ASN A 62 14.48 -7.31 -1.45
N THR A 63 13.37 -6.58 -1.48
CA THR A 63 12.34 -6.61 -0.41
C THR A 63 11.76 -8.01 -0.18
N ALA A 64 11.38 -8.71 -1.25
CA ALA A 64 10.85 -10.06 -1.14
C ALA A 64 11.92 -11.05 -0.71
N GLY A 65 13.14 -10.92 -1.25
CA GLY A 65 14.28 -11.78 -0.87
C GLY A 65 14.60 -11.71 0.61
N ILE A 66 14.68 -10.49 1.17
CA ILE A 66 14.93 -10.29 2.62
C ILE A 66 13.77 -10.81 3.46
N ALA A 67 12.51 -10.52 3.08
CA ALA A 67 11.35 -11.00 3.83
C ALA A 67 11.36 -12.53 3.95
N ILE A 68 11.61 -13.24 2.84
CA ILE A 68 11.73 -14.70 2.83
C ILE A 68 12.93 -15.17 3.68
N GLN A 69 14.10 -14.54 3.54
CA GLN A 69 15.29 -14.92 4.30
C GLN A 69 15.08 -14.79 5.81
N LYS A 70 14.51 -13.65 6.27
CA LYS A 70 14.21 -13.42 7.69
C LYS A 70 13.20 -14.42 8.24
N TYR A 71 12.18 -14.74 7.43
CA TYR A 71 11.21 -15.78 7.77
C TYR A 71 11.87 -17.15 7.93
N LEU A 72 12.68 -17.59 6.97
CA LEU A 72 13.38 -18.90 7.03
C LEU A 72 14.29 -19.00 8.26
N THR A 73 15.06 -17.94 8.56
CA THR A 73 15.89 -17.89 9.78
C THR A 73 15.04 -18.04 11.04
N HIS A 74 13.89 -17.36 11.11
CA HIS A 74 12.99 -17.43 12.27
C HIS A 74 12.44 -18.83 12.53
N ILE A 75 12.07 -19.56 11.47
CA ILE A 75 11.53 -20.93 11.60
C ILE A 75 12.62 -22.02 11.62
N GLY A 76 13.92 -21.63 11.64
CA GLY A 76 15.07 -22.56 11.68
C GLY A 76 15.21 -23.40 10.41
N ARG A 77 14.87 -22.84 9.22
CA ARG A 77 14.90 -23.55 7.94
C ARG A 77 15.80 -22.86 6.91
N GLU A 78 16.97 -22.40 7.34
CA GLU A 78 17.98 -21.83 6.45
C GLU A 78 18.55 -22.84 5.45
N ASP A 79 18.33 -24.15 5.71
CA ASP A 79 18.64 -25.26 4.80
C ASP A 79 17.75 -25.26 3.54
N GLN A 80 16.56 -24.63 3.61
CA GLN A 80 15.64 -24.57 2.47
C GLN A 80 16.08 -23.55 1.42
N GLY A 81 16.06 -23.96 0.16
CA GLY A 81 16.32 -23.07 -0.97
C GLY A 81 15.08 -22.78 -1.81
N PHE A 82 15.10 -21.60 -2.45
CA PHE A 82 14.04 -21.17 -3.36
C PHE A 82 14.60 -20.46 -4.61
N TYR A 83 13.97 -20.70 -5.76
CA TYR A 83 13.98 -19.79 -6.91
C TYR A 83 12.82 -18.83 -6.77
N LEU A 84 13.10 -17.54 -6.93
CA LEU A 84 12.15 -16.44 -6.78
C LEU A 84 12.03 -15.70 -8.10
N SER A 85 10.80 -15.57 -8.62
CA SER A 85 10.43 -14.63 -9.69
C SER A 85 9.47 -13.57 -9.16
N LEU A 86 9.67 -12.32 -9.57
CA LEU A 86 8.86 -11.16 -9.21
C LEU A 86 8.23 -10.57 -10.46
N HIS A 87 6.91 -10.35 -10.43
CA HIS A 87 6.18 -9.66 -11.50
C HIS A 87 5.55 -8.40 -10.92
N LYS A 88 6.02 -7.24 -11.40
CA LYS A 88 5.63 -5.92 -10.90
C LYS A 88 4.58 -5.32 -11.83
N ASP A 89 3.31 -5.32 -11.40
CA ASP A 89 2.21 -4.67 -12.12
C ASP A 89 1.94 -3.24 -11.62
N MET A 90 2.70 -2.82 -10.60
CA MET A 90 2.62 -1.46 -10.06
C MET A 90 3.88 -0.68 -10.41
N PRO A 91 3.73 0.58 -10.89
CA PRO A 91 4.88 1.45 -11.15
C PRO A 91 5.75 1.65 -9.91
N LEU A 92 7.06 1.72 -10.11
CA LEU A 92 8.01 2.02 -9.03
C LEU A 92 7.84 3.46 -8.55
N GLY A 93 7.92 3.69 -7.23
CA GLY A 93 7.75 5.03 -6.67
C GLY A 93 6.33 5.59 -6.80
N SER A 94 5.33 4.74 -7.04
CA SER A 94 3.93 5.14 -7.26
C SER A 94 3.17 5.60 -6.01
N GLY A 95 3.65 5.29 -4.80
CA GLY A 95 2.88 5.51 -3.57
C GLY A 95 1.78 4.47 -3.32
N LEU A 96 1.80 3.33 -4.03
CA LEU A 96 0.81 2.25 -3.93
C LEU A 96 1.32 1.02 -3.17
N GLY A 97 2.39 1.14 -2.42
CA GLY A 97 2.92 0.03 -1.61
C GLY A 97 3.55 -1.11 -2.43
N SER A 98 4.09 -0.83 -3.63
CA SER A 98 4.63 -1.87 -4.52
C SER A 98 5.77 -2.70 -3.89
N SER A 99 6.63 -2.10 -3.06
CA SER A 99 7.67 -2.82 -2.31
C SER A 99 7.07 -3.70 -1.22
N ALA A 100 6.10 -3.18 -0.46
CA ALA A 100 5.38 -3.91 0.57
C ALA A 100 4.63 -5.12 -0.02
N ALA A 101 3.92 -4.96 -1.13
CA ALA A 101 3.25 -6.08 -1.81
C ALA A 101 4.22 -7.18 -2.23
N SER A 102 5.42 -6.84 -2.74
CA SER A 102 6.43 -7.85 -3.08
C SER A 102 6.97 -8.58 -1.84
N ALA A 103 7.23 -7.87 -0.74
CA ALA A 103 7.67 -8.49 0.51
C ALA A 103 6.59 -9.41 1.09
N VAL A 104 5.33 -8.96 1.06
CA VAL A 104 4.16 -9.73 1.50
C VAL A 104 3.96 -10.97 0.66
N ALA A 105 3.93 -10.85 -0.66
CA ALA A 105 3.77 -12.00 -1.55
C ALA A 105 4.88 -13.04 -1.34
N GLY A 106 6.14 -12.56 -1.18
CA GLY A 106 7.28 -13.43 -0.95
C GLY A 106 7.19 -14.22 0.36
N VAL A 107 6.97 -13.55 1.48
CA VAL A 107 6.89 -14.22 2.77
C VAL A 107 5.64 -15.10 2.91
N PHE A 108 4.51 -14.68 2.34
CA PHE A 108 3.29 -15.49 2.31
C PHE A 108 3.51 -16.76 1.48
N ALA A 109 4.10 -16.65 0.28
CA ALA A 109 4.44 -17.81 -0.55
C ALA A 109 5.38 -18.80 0.16
N ALA A 110 6.40 -18.28 0.85
CA ALA A 110 7.33 -19.10 1.63
C ALA A 110 6.60 -19.84 2.76
N ASN A 111 5.74 -19.16 3.51
CA ASN A 111 4.96 -19.77 4.59
C ASN A 111 4.04 -20.89 4.07
N GLU A 112 3.39 -20.68 2.93
CA GLU A 112 2.54 -21.70 2.28
C GLU A 112 3.36 -22.93 1.88
N LEU A 113 4.52 -22.75 1.22
CA LEU A 113 5.41 -23.85 0.82
C LEU A 113 6.03 -24.61 1.99
N MET A 114 6.17 -23.96 3.15
CA MET A 114 6.66 -24.56 4.38
C MET A 114 5.55 -25.22 5.21
N GLY A 115 4.30 -25.25 4.72
CA GLY A 115 3.16 -25.90 5.40
C GLY A 115 2.47 -25.02 6.42
N ARG A 116 2.59 -23.70 6.32
CA ARG A 116 1.93 -22.70 7.18
C ARG A 116 2.30 -22.79 8.67
N PRO A 117 3.60 -22.83 9.04
CA PRO A 117 3.98 -22.89 10.45
C PRO A 117 3.59 -21.63 11.24
N LEU A 118 3.35 -20.51 10.57
CA LEU A 118 2.92 -19.24 11.15
C LEU A 118 1.56 -18.81 10.60
N THR A 119 0.79 -18.10 11.42
CA THR A 119 -0.43 -17.41 10.98
C THR A 119 -0.08 -16.20 10.11
N GLN A 120 -1.03 -15.75 9.30
CA GLN A 120 -0.84 -14.59 8.43
C GLN A 120 -0.37 -13.34 9.20
N LYS A 121 -0.92 -13.07 10.39
CA LYS A 121 -0.52 -11.94 11.23
C LYS A 121 0.94 -12.05 11.72
N GLU A 122 1.41 -13.27 12.00
CA GLU A 122 2.79 -13.50 12.43
C GLU A 122 3.83 -13.29 11.32
N LEU A 123 3.39 -13.15 10.05
CA LEU A 123 4.27 -12.83 8.93
C LEU A 123 4.63 -11.34 8.83
N LEU A 124 3.87 -10.45 9.50
CA LEU A 124 4.07 -9.00 9.45
C LEU A 124 5.51 -8.55 9.72
N PRO A 125 6.20 -9.01 10.78
CA PRO A 125 7.56 -8.55 11.08
C PRO A 125 8.55 -8.82 9.94
N PHE A 126 8.40 -9.95 9.23
CA PHE A 126 9.30 -10.32 8.14
C PHE A 126 9.06 -9.49 6.88
N ALA A 127 7.80 -9.23 6.53
CA ALA A 127 7.46 -8.33 5.43
C ALA A 127 7.91 -6.89 5.72
N MET A 128 7.79 -6.43 6.96
CA MET A 128 8.28 -5.12 7.40
C MET A 128 9.81 -5.01 7.32
N GLU A 129 10.57 -6.08 7.58
CA GLU A 129 12.02 -6.08 7.38
C GLU A 129 12.40 -5.91 5.91
N GLY A 130 11.64 -6.52 4.99
CA GLY A 130 11.78 -6.28 3.55
C GLY A 130 11.57 -4.81 3.19
N GLU A 131 10.52 -4.21 3.71
CA GLU A 131 10.19 -2.80 3.47
C GLU A 131 11.25 -1.85 4.05
N ARG A 132 11.80 -2.16 5.21
CA ARG A 132 12.86 -1.37 5.85
C ARG A 132 14.10 -1.24 4.95
N VAL A 133 14.42 -2.25 4.16
CA VAL A 133 15.56 -2.21 3.23
C VAL A 133 15.28 -1.28 2.04
N ALA A 134 14.05 -1.28 1.51
CA ALA A 134 13.69 -0.43 0.37
C ALA A 134 13.59 1.05 0.75
N CYS A 135 12.98 1.36 1.89
CA CYS A 135 12.60 2.73 2.27
C CYS A 135 13.38 3.28 3.47
N GLY A 136 14.26 2.48 4.09
CA GLY A 136 14.98 2.85 5.31
C GLY A 136 14.15 2.80 6.59
N SER A 137 12.85 2.56 6.50
CA SER A 137 11.92 2.41 7.62
C SER A 137 10.87 1.35 7.33
N ALA A 138 10.41 0.66 8.38
CA ALA A 138 9.40 -0.39 8.29
C ALA A 138 8.01 0.23 8.36
N HIS A 139 7.36 0.41 7.22
CA HIS A 139 6.03 1.02 7.11
C HIS A 139 4.93 -0.04 7.20
N ALA A 140 4.32 -0.18 8.37
CA ALA A 140 3.24 -1.13 8.58
C ALA A 140 1.92 -0.72 7.90
N ASP A 141 1.74 0.56 7.59
CA ASP A 141 0.59 1.13 6.91
C ASP A 141 0.42 0.69 5.43
N ASN A 142 1.49 0.14 4.84
CA ASN A 142 1.44 -0.56 3.56
C ASN A 142 1.47 -2.09 3.74
N VAL A 143 2.40 -2.59 4.54
CA VAL A 143 2.57 -4.04 4.74
C VAL A 143 1.34 -4.67 5.39
N GLY A 144 0.77 -3.99 6.40
CA GLY A 144 -0.40 -4.48 7.13
C GLY A 144 -1.60 -4.75 6.24
N PRO A 145 -2.12 -3.75 5.49
CA PRO A 145 -3.28 -3.99 4.65
C PRO A 145 -2.97 -4.91 3.46
N SER A 146 -1.77 -4.87 2.89
CA SER A 146 -1.38 -5.80 1.83
C SER A 146 -1.39 -7.25 2.31
N LEU A 147 -0.99 -7.51 3.57
CA LEU A 147 -0.96 -8.85 4.14
C LEU A 147 -2.30 -9.30 4.73
N LEU A 148 -2.99 -8.42 5.47
CA LEU A 148 -4.20 -8.77 6.22
C LEU A 148 -5.50 -8.47 5.46
N GLY A 149 -5.42 -7.61 4.44
CA GLY A 149 -6.59 -7.02 3.80
C GLY A 149 -7.27 -5.96 4.67
N GLY A 150 -8.32 -5.37 4.13
CA GLY A 150 -9.18 -4.42 4.82
C GLY A 150 -8.55 -3.06 5.05
N PHE A 151 -9.19 -2.32 5.96
CA PHE A 151 -8.69 -1.07 6.51
C PHE A 151 -8.02 -1.36 7.85
N ILE A 152 -6.81 -0.88 8.04
CA ILE A 152 -6.05 -1.11 9.27
C ILE A 152 -5.70 0.18 9.98
N ILE A 153 -5.57 0.06 11.31
CA ILE A 153 -5.03 1.08 12.21
C ILE A 153 -3.77 0.53 12.85
N ILE A 154 -2.69 1.28 12.81
CA ILE A 154 -1.49 0.99 13.57
C ILE A 154 -1.55 1.80 14.85
N ARG A 155 -1.88 1.14 15.97
CA ARG A 155 -1.95 1.79 17.29
C ARG A 155 -0.57 2.04 17.88
N SER A 156 0.38 1.15 17.58
CA SER A 156 1.76 1.24 18.08
C SER A 156 2.70 0.45 17.17
N TYR A 157 3.92 0.95 17.06
CA TYR A 157 5.03 0.25 16.38
C TYR A 157 5.92 -0.55 17.36
N ASN A 158 5.86 -0.24 18.67
CA ASN A 158 6.67 -0.95 19.66
C ASN A 158 5.88 -1.11 21.00
N PRO A 159 5.35 -2.32 21.29
CA PRO A 159 5.22 -3.45 20.36
C PRO A 159 4.30 -3.12 19.20
N LEU A 160 4.49 -3.83 18.08
CA LEU A 160 3.62 -3.66 16.91
C LEU A 160 2.19 -4.11 17.25
N ASP A 161 1.26 -3.15 17.12
CA ASP A 161 -0.16 -3.38 17.42
C ASP A 161 -1.02 -2.85 16.27
N ILE A 162 -1.60 -3.79 15.52
CA ILE A 162 -2.41 -3.53 14.34
C ILE A 162 -3.84 -3.98 14.59
N ILE A 163 -4.77 -3.09 14.30
CA ILE A 163 -6.20 -3.31 14.40
C ILE A 163 -6.79 -3.25 12.99
N GLN A 164 -7.47 -4.32 12.58
CA GLN A 164 -8.25 -4.35 11.35
C GLN A 164 -9.68 -3.91 11.68
N ILE A 165 -10.20 -2.94 10.94
CA ILE A 165 -11.56 -2.44 11.12
C ILE A 165 -12.44 -2.75 9.91
N PRO A 166 -13.73 -3.05 10.12
CA PRO A 166 -14.68 -3.25 9.04
C PRO A 166 -14.86 -1.96 8.23
N THR A 167 -15.14 -2.12 6.94
CA THR A 167 -15.47 -1.01 6.05
C THR A 167 -16.89 -1.18 5.51
N PRO A 168 -17.59 -0.07 5.19
CA PRO A 168 -18.86 -0.15 4.49
C PRO A 168 -18.74 -0.92 3.16
N LYS A 169 -19.73 -1.76 2.85
CA LYS A 169 -19.68 -2.66 1.66
C LYS A 169 -19.59 -1.90 0.33
N ASP A 170 -20.23 -0.73 0.26
CA ASP A 170 -20.27 0.08 -0.97
C ASP A 170 -19.16 1.14 -0.99
N LEU A 171 -18.10 0.99 -0.17
CA LEU A 171 -16.97 1.90 -0.16
C LEU A 171 -15.97 1.49 -1.24
N TYR A 172 -15.80 2.37 -2.23
CA TYR A 172 -14.90 2.19 -3.36
C TYR A 172 -13.75 3.19 -3.30
N ALA A 173 -12.59 2.77 -3.74
CA ALA A 173 -11.44 3.63 -3.97
C ALA A 173 -11.27 3.88 -5.48
N SER A 174 -11.12 5.16 -5.85
CA SER A 174 -10.60 5.60 -7.13
C SER A 174 -9.15 5.98 -6.93
N ILE A 175 -8.23 5.41 -7.70
CA ILE A 175 -6.81 5.71 -7.64
C ILE A 175 -6.37 6.20 -9.00
N VAL A 176 -5.63 7.31 -9.04
CA VAL A 176 -5.02 7.81 -10.26
C VAL A 176 -3.52 7.99 -10.03
N HIS A 177 -2.73 7.28 -10.82
CA HIS A 177 -1.26 7.36 -10.81
C HIS A 177 -0.79 8.20 -12.00
N PRO A 178 -0.36 9.46 -11.80
CA PRO A 178 0.26 10.24 -12.87
C PRO A 178 1.63 9.68 -13.23
N GLN A 179 2.00 9.75 -14.50
CA GLN A 179 3.30 9.27 -15.02
C GLN A 179 4.46 10.22 -14.61
N ILE A 180 4.61 10.39 -13.30
CA ILE A 180 5.72 11.09 -12.65
C ILE A 180 6.21 10.23 -11.48
N GLU A 181 7.41 10.46 -11.00
CA GLU A 181 7.98 9.74 -9.87
C GLU A 181 8.23 10.71 -8.71
N VAL A 182 7.82 10.31 -7.50
CA VAL A 182 8.13 11.02 -6.25
C VAL A 182 8.91 10.09 -5.34
N ASN A 183 10.12 10.50 -4.98
CA ASN A 183 10.96 9.72 -4.08
C ASN A 183 10.42 9.80 -2.64
N THR A 184 10.19 8.64 -2.02
CA THR A 184 9.64 8.55 -0.65
C THR A 184 10.52 9.27 0.39
N LYS A 185 11.84 9.21 0.23
CA LYS A 185 12.79 9.90 1.13
C LYS A 185 12.66 11.41 1.03
N ASP A 186 12.52 11.94 -0.18
CA ASP A 186 12.35 13.37 -0.42
C ASP A 186 10.99 13.85 0.10
N ALA A 187 9.92 13.10 -0.18
CA ALA A 187 8.57 13.36 0.33
C ALA A 187 8.49 13.34 1.87
N ARG A 188 9.39 12.62 2.55
CA ARG A 188 9.50 12.64 4.02
C ARG A 188 10.38 13.78 4.50
N GLY A 189 11.42 14.14 3.75
CA GLY A 189 12.39 15.19 4.10
C GLY A 189 11.81 16.61 4.14
N ILE A 190 10.72 16.87 3.42
CA ILE A 190 10.05 18.18 3.39
C ILE A 190 9.05 18.39 4.53
N LEU A 191 8.79 17.37 5.37
CA LEU A 191 7.80 17.45 6.44
C LEU A 191 8.31 18.28 7.62
N ASN A 192 7.44 19.16 8.13
CA ASN A 192 7.71 19.90 9.34
C ASN A 192 7.75 18.96 10.55
N GLN A 193 8.77 19.13 11.41
CA GLN A 193 8.91 18.36 12.64
C GLN A 193 8.13 18.95 13.81
N GLU A 194 7.77 20.23 13.71
CA GLU A 194 7.00 20.94 14.74
C GLU A 194 5.63 21.32 14.18
N ILE A 195 4.59 20.94 14.90
CA ILE A 195 3.18 21.13 14.50
C ILE A 195 2.45 21.88 15.59
N SER A 196 1.60 22.85 15.22
CA SER A 196 0.81 23.61 16.19
C SER A 196 -0.23 22.71 16.88
N LEU A 197 -0.50 23.00 18.17
CA LEU A 197 -1.51 22.27 18.93
C LEU A 197 -2.90 22.32 18.27
N SER A 198 -3.27 23.45 17.66
CA SER A 198 -4.56 23.56 16.95
C SER A 198 -4.67 22.64 15.75
N MET A 199 -3.61 22.52 14.92
CA MET A 199 -3.58 21.57 13.82
C MET A 199 -3.63 20.13 14.32
N THR A 200 -2.92 19.82 15.40
CA THR A 200 -2.94 18.48 16.02
C THR A 200 -4.35 18.12 16.49
N ILE A 201 -5.06 19.04 17.17
CA ILE A 201 -6.44 18.81 17.61
C ILE A 201 -7.37 18.55 16.42
N THR A 202 -7.25 19.33 15.34
CA THR A 202 -8.04 19.12 14.11
C THR A 202 -7.75 17.74 13.50
N GLN A 203 -6.47 17.38 13.37
CA GLN A 203 -6.07 16.09 12.80
C GLN A 203 -6.57 14.91 13.65
N MET A 204 -6.46 15.00 14.97
CA MET A 204 -6.98 13.98 15.90
C MET A 204 -8.50 13.84 15.76
N GLY A 205 -9.24 14.94 15.60
CA GLY A 205 -10.68 14.93 15.32
C GLY A 205 -11.01 14.22 14.01
N ASN A 206 -10.24 14.49 12.94
CA ASN A 206 -10.41 13.84 11.65
C ASN A 206 -10.10 12.33 11.73
N VAL A 207 -9.04 11.93 12.44
CA VAL A 207 -8.70 10.52 12.69
C VAL A 207 -9.85 9.81 13.41
N ALA A 208 -10.34 10.37 14.51
CA ALA A 208 -11.44 9.79 15.27
C ALA A 208 -12.75 9.73 14.44
N GLY A 209 -13.04 10.81 13.70
CA GLY A 209 -14.21 10.90 12.83
C GLY A 209 -14.17 9.87 11.69
N LEU A 210 -13.02 9.66 11.05
CA LEU A 210 -12.86 8.66 10.00
C LEU A 210 -13.10 7.24 10.53
N VAL A 211 -12.51 6.90 11.68
CA VAL A 211 -12.72 5.59 12.32
C VAL A 211 -14.20 5.40 12.69
N ALA A 212 -14.84 6.40 13.31
CA ALA A 212 -16.25 6.34 13.64
C ALA A 212 -17.14 6.20 12.40
N GLY A 213 -16.86 6.97 11.35
CA GLY A 213 -17.60 6.90 10.08
C GLY A 213 -17.51 5.54 9.41
N LEU A 214 -16.34 4.90 9.43
CA LEU A 214 -16.15 3.55 8.89
C LEU A 214 -16.93 2.50 9.70
N LEU A 215 -16.90 2.58 11.04
CA LEU A 215 -17.60 1.64 11.93
C LEU A 215 -19.13 1.80 11.91
N LEU A 216 -19.61 3.03 11.72
CA LEU A 216 -21.05 3.37 11.74
C LEU A 216 -21.69 3.43 10.35
N PRO A 217 -21.06 2.97 9.28
CA PRO A 217 -21.29 3.27 7.86
C PRO A 217 -21.86 4.66 7.55
N ASP A 218 -21.29 5.71 8.20
CA ASP A 218 -21.68 7.10 7.99
C ASP A 218 -20.78 7.76 6.93
N TYR A 219 -21.24 7.77 5.67
CA TYR A 219 -20.49 8.30 4.53
C TYR A 219 -20.25 9.82 4.62
N GLU A 220 -21.17 10.57 5.23
CA GLU A 220 -20.97 12.02 5.43
C GLU A 220 -19.85 12.26 6.45
N LEU A 221 -19.81 11.49 7.52
CA LEU A 221 -18.75 11.58 8.52
C LEU A 221 -17.40 11.15 7.93
N ILE A 222 -17.37 10.07 7.14
CA ILE A 222 -16.18 9.67 6.38
C ILE A 222 -15.66 10.84 5.55
N GLY A 223 -16.54 11.46 4.75
CA GLY A 223 -16.17 12.57 3.87
C GLY A 223 -15.59 13.77 4.61
N ARG A 224 -16.28 14.22 5.68
CA ARG A 224 -15.81 15.35 6.50
C ARG A 224 -14.47 15.07 7.21
N SER A 225 -14.13 13.80 7.38
CA SER A 225 -12.92 13.36 8.11
C SER A 225 -11.73 13.06 7.20
N LEU A 226 -11.94 12.89 5.89
CA LEU A 226 -10.88 12.68 4.90
C LEU A 226 -10.14 13.97 4.56
N VAL A 227 -9.65 14.66 5.58
CA VAL A 227 -8.93 15.93 5.48
C VAL A 227 -7.64 15.83 6.30
N ASP A 228 -6.52 16.05 5.62
CA ASP A 228 -5.19 16.14 6.25
C ASP A 228 -4.77 17.62 6.31
N VAL A 229 -4.59 18.12 7.52
CA VAL A 229 -4.16 19.51 7.75
C VAL A 229 -2.67 19.63 8.03
N ILE A 230 -1.95 18.52 8.12
CA ILE A 230 -0.53 18.46 8.54
C ILE A 230 0.40 18.10 7.39
N ILE A 231 0.16 16.95 6.75
CA ILE A 231 1.11 16.34 5.79
C ILE A 231 0.78 16.73 4.35
N GLU A 232 -0.50 16.66 3.97
CA GLU A 232 -0.94 16.97 2.60
C GLU A 232 -0.51 18.36 2.14
N PRO A 233 -0.62 19.45 2.94
CA PRO A 233 -0.17 20.78 2.50
C PRO A 233 1.31 20.85 2.10
N SER A 234 2.17 20.07 2.77
CA SER A 234 3.59 20.00 2.44
C SER A 234 3.87 19.14 1.20
N ARG A 235 3.16 18.01 1.04
CA ARG A 235 3.38 17.05 -0.05
C ARG A 235 2.70 17.43 -1.36
N ALA A 236 1.61 18.18 -1.30
CA ALA A 236 0.84 18.61 -2.48
C ALA A 236 1.71 19.33 -3.53
N ILE A 237 2.72 20.07 -3.11
CA ILE A 237 3.64 20.80 -4.00
C ILE A 237 4.49 19.89 -4.89
N LEU A 238 4.63 18.60 -4.53
CA LEU A 238 5.37 17.60 -5.30
C LEU A 238 4.56 17.01 -6.45
N ILE A 239 3.25 17.26 -6.48
CA ILE A 239 2.33 16.66 -7.44
C ILE A 239 1.68 17.78 -8.28
N PRO A 240 2.03 17.90 -9.56
CA PRO A 240 1.40 18.87 -10.45
C PRO A 240 -0.13 18.69 -10.47
N GLN A 241 -0.87 19.79 -10.52
CA GLN A 241 -2.35 19.80 -10.57
C GLN A 241 -3.04 19.13 -9.36
N PHE A 242 -2.35 18.96 -8.22
CA PHE A 242 -2.96 18.32 -7.04
C PHE A 242 -4.28 18.96 -6.63
N ALA A 243 -4.34 20.29 -6.55
CA ALA A 243 -5.53 21.02 -6.10
C ALA A 243 -6.70 20.87 -7.09
N GLU A 244 -6.42 20.92 -8.38
CA GLU A 244 -7.40 20.78 -9.46
C GLU A 244 -7.94 19.34 -9.50
N VAL A 245 -7.07 18.33 -9.39
CA VAL A 245 -7.46 16.91 -9.33
C VAL A 245 -8.33 16.64 -8.11
N LYS A 246 -7.95 17.15 -6.94
CA LYS A 246 -8.75 17.02 -5.71
C LYS A 246 -10.12 17.70 -5.85
N ALA A 247 -10.16 18.90 -6.41
CA ALA A 247 -11.42 19.62 -6.66
C ALA A 247 -12.32 18.87 -7.65
N ALA A 248 -11.75 18.32 -8.73
CA ALA A 248 -12.48 17.53 -9.72
C ALA A 248 -13.04 16.24 -9.11
N ALA A 249 -12.28 15.54 -8.27
CA ALA A 249 -12.73 14.36 -7.56
C ALA A 249 -13.97 14.66 -6.68
N LEU A 250 -13.90 15.72 -5.89
CA LEU A 250 -15.01 16.14 -5.02
C LEU A 250 -16.25 16.56 -5.84
N ALA A 251 -16.04 17.30 -6.93
CA ALA A 251 -17.14 17.71 -7.84
C ALA A 251 -17.80 16.51 -8.53
N ALA A 252 -17.07 15.43 -8.79
CA ALA A 252 -17.57 14.19 -9.36
C ALA A 252 -18.30 13.28 -8.34
N GLY A 253 -18.30 13.64 -7.04
CA GLY A 253 -19.03 12.93 -5.99
C GLY A 253 -18.15 12.10 -5.05
N ALA A 254 -16.84 12.31 -5.03
CA ALA A 254 -15.99 11.70 -4.03
C ALA A 254 -16.34 12.18 -2.62
N LEU A 255 -16.27 11.29 -1.64
CA LEU A 255 -16.37 11.62 -0.21
C LEU A 255 -15.17 12.46 0.24
N GLY A 256 -13.98 12.13 -0.26
CA GLY A 256 -12.73 12.84 -0.02
C GLY A 256 -11.66 12.35 -0.97
N CYS A 257 -10.59 13.15 -1.14
CA CYS A 257 -9.45 12.85 -2.00
C CYS A 257 -8.16 13.33 -1.32
N SER A 258 -7.10 12.54 -1.40
CA SER A 258 -5.78 12.87 -0.88
C SER A 258 -4.68 12.07 -1.57
N ILE A 259 -3.45 12.21 -1.07
CA ILE A 259 -2.26 11.52 -1.58
C ILE A 259 -2.20 10.10 -1.03
N SER A 260 -1.91 9.13 -1.87
CA SER A 260 -1.61 7.75 -1.46
C SER A 260 -0.15 7.61 -1.06
N GLY A 261 0.11 7.24 0.19
CA GLY A 261 1.46 7.07 0.71
C GLY A 261 2.32 8.34 0.58
N SER A 262 3.44 8.24 -0.12
CA SER A 262 4.30 9.40 -0.44
C SER A 262 3.87 10.15 -1.70
N GLY A 263 2.88 9.64 -2.43
CA GLY A 263 2.56 10.06 -3.78
C GLY A 263 3.47 9.37 -4.83
N PRO A 264 3.35 9.73 -6.11
CA PRO A 264 2.48 10.75 -6.68
C PRO A 264 1.02 10.31 -6.88
N SER A 265 0.67 9.03 -6.65
CA SER A 265 -0.71 8.59 -6.78
C SER A 265 -1.62 9.34 -5.82
N LEU A 266 -2.79 9.68 -6.34
CA LEU A 266 -3.89 10.22 -5.56
C LEU A 266 -4.97 9.16 -5.44
N PHE A 267 -5.65 9.15 -4.30
CA PHE A 267 -6.83 8.33 -4.10
C PHE A 267 -8.04 9.19 -3.74
N ALA A 268 -9.21 8.70 -4.06
CA ALA A 268 -10.47 9.22 -3.57
C ALA A 268 -11.35 8.07 -3.11
N LEU A 269 -12.15 8.29 -2.07
CA LEU A 269 -13.16 7.32 -1.63
C LEU A 269 -14.55 7.77 -2.08
N SER A 270 -15.37 6.82 -2.51
CA SER A 270 -16.70 7.07 -3.04
C SER A 270 -17.70 6.00 -2.56
N LYS A 271 -18.98 6.34 -2.54
CA LYS A 271 -20.06 5.38 -2.32
C LYS A 271 -20.53 4.81 -3.66
N GLY A 272 -20.23 3.53 -3.89
CA GLY A 272 -20.63 2.80 -5.09
C GLY A 272 -19.67 2.96 -6.27
N GLN A 273 -19.62 1.90 -7.07
CA GLN A 273 -18.66 1.75 -8.18
C GLN A 273 -18.86 2.80 -9.28
N GLU A 274 -20.11 3.12 -9.62
CA GLU A 274 -20.42 4.10 -10.67
C GLU A 274 -19.88 5.49 -10.36
N ILE A 275 -20.00 5.94 -9.09
CA ILE A 275 -19.45 7.22 -8.65
C ILE A 275 -17.93 7.15 -8.65
N ALA A 276 -17.37 6.05 -8.16
CA ALA A 276 -15.91 5.87 -8.13
C ALA A 276 -15.30 5.93 -9.55
N GLN A 277 -15.97 5.37 -10.56
CA GLN A 277 -15.51 5.47 -11.95
C GLN A 277 -15.55 6.92 -12.47
N LYS A 278 -16.64 7.64 -12.24
CA LYS A 278 -16.75 9.07 -12.60
C LYS A 278 -15.67 9.91 -11.93
N VAL A 279 -15.35 9.59 -10.68
CA VAL A 279 -14.29 10.26 -9.91
C VAL A 279 -12.94 9.99 -10.53
N ALA A 280 -12.62 8.73 -10.84
CA ALA A 280 -11.34 8.37 -11.48
C ALA A 280 -11.17 9.07 -12.83
N ASP A 281 -12.23 9.09 -13.66
CA ASP A 281 -12.22 9.76 -14.97
C ASP A 281 -11.98 11.28 -14.82
N ALA A 282 -12.66 11.92 -13.86
CA ALA A 282 -12.49 13.35 -13.59
C ALA A 282 -11.07 13.68 -13.10
N MET A 283 -10.50 12.86 -12.21
CA MET A 283 -9.13 13.03 -11.71
C MET A 283 -8.10 12.91 -12.84
N ALA A 284 -8.23 11.90 -13.69
CA ALA A 284 -7.33 11.68 -14.82
C ALA A 284 -7.42 12.78 -15.87
N ALA A 285 -8.62 13.31 -16.10
CA ALA A 285 -8.83 14.43 -17.03
C ALA A 285 -8.06 15.70 -16.61
N GLU A 286 -7.88 15.96 -15.32
CA GLU A 286 -7.10 17.12 -14.86
C GLU A 286 -5.60 16.94 -15.18
N PHE A 287 -5.03 15.74 -15.00
CA PHE A 287 -3.66 15.49 -15.41
C PHE A 287 -3.46 15.62 -16.93
N ALA A 288 -4.44 15.14 -17.71
CA ALA A 288 -4.38 15.24 -19.17
C ALA A 288 -4.35 16.70 -19.68
N LYS A 289 -4.97 17.67 -18.98
CA LYS A 289 -4.94 19.11 -19.33
C LYS A 289 -3.50 19.68 -19.37
N VAL A 290 -2.60 19.09 -18.57
CA VAL A 290 -1.18 19.50 -18.51
C VAL A 290 -0.26 18.49 -19.18
N GLN A 291 -0.82 17.63 -20.03
CA GLN A 291 -0.09 16.61 -20.80
C GLN A 291 0.64 15.56 -19.94
N ILE A 292 0.17 15.33 -18.73
CA ILE A 292 0.64 14.23 -17.86
C ILE A 292 -0.28 13.03 -18.11
N GLY A 293 0.29 11.92 -18.59
CA GLY A 293 -0.39 10.64 -18.68
C GLY A 293 -0.70 10.09 -17.29
N SER A 294 -1.74 9.29 -17.16
CA SER A 294 -2.07 8.64 -15.88
C SER A 294 -2.72 7.28 -16.07
N GLU A 295 -2.52 6.40 -15.09
CA GLU A 295 -3.21 5.13 -14.97
C GLU A 295 -4.31 5.26 -13.92
N GLN A 296 -5.45 4.60 -14.16
CA GLN A 296 -6.62 4.66 -13.31
C GLN A 296 -6.97 3.27 -12.79
N TYR A 297 -7.32 3.20 -11.50
CA TYR A 297 -7.80 1.98 -10.87
C TYR A 297 -9.03 2.30 -10.04
N VAL A 298 -10.09 1.51 -10.19
CA VAL A 298 -11.30 1.58 -9.38
C VAL A 298 -11.49 0.23 -8.70
N SER A 299 -11.58 0.22 -7.40
CA SER A 299 -11.61 -1.00 -6.60
C SER A 299 -12.46 -0.89 -5.35
N GLU A 300 -13.08 -1.98 -4.96
CA GLU A 300 -13.50 -2.18 -3.57
C GLU A 300 -12.28 -2.24 -2.66
N ILE A 301 -12.51 -2.06 -1.35
CA ILE A 301 -11.50 -2.35 -0.34
C ILE A 301 -11.29 -3.86 -0.28
N ASN A 302 -10.09 -4.33 -0.60
CA ASN A 302 -9.73 -5.74 -0.56
C ASN A 302 -9.76 -6.24 0.89
N GLN A 303 -10.52 -7.28 1.18
CA GLN A 303 -10.70 -7.82 2.54
C GLN A 303 -9.82 -9.04 2.83
N ALA A 304 -9.19 -9.62 1.82
CA ALA A 304 -8.53 -10.92 1.92
C ALA A 304 -7.00 -10.83 2.12
N GLY A 305 -6.36 -9.76 1.64
CA GLY A 305 -4.91 -9.68 1.52
C GLY A 305 -4.39 -10.52 0.34
N PRO A 306 -3.24 -11.22 0.47
CA PRO A 306 -2.66 -11.98 -0.62
C PRO A 306 -3.48 -13.21 -0.96
N VAL A 307 -3.46 -13.60 -2.23
CA VAL A 307 -4.16 -14.78 -2.74
C VAL A 307 -3.23 -15.68 -3.53
N ILE A 308 -3.44 -17.00 -3.42
CA ILE A 308 -2.75 -17.98 -4.24
C ILE A 308 -3.43 -18.01 -5.61
N LEU A 309 -2.64 -17.81 -6.65
CA LEU A 309 -3.13 -17.89 -8.02
C LEU A 309 -3.03 -19.33 -8.55
N PRO A 310 -3.91 -19.74 -9.45
CA PRO A 310 -3.75 -21.01 -10.16
C PRO A 310 -2.48 -21.01 -11.02
N ASP A 311 -1.95 -22.20 -11.27
CA ASP A 311 -0.76 -22.43 -12.13
C ASP A 311 -1.01 -22.00 -13.59
#